data_8b1c0fa70a47ea61b72dfd7284ac237b
#
_entry.id   8b1c0fa70a47ea61b72dfd7284ac237b
#
_cell.length_a   1.000
_cell.length_b   1.000
_cell.length_c   1.000
_cell.angle_alpha   90.00
_cell.angle_beta   90.00
_cell.angle_gamma   90.00
#
_symmetry.space_group_name_H-M   'P 1'
#
loop_
_entity.id
_entity.type
_entity.pdbx_description
1 polymer ?
#
loop_
_entity_poly.entity_id
_entity_poly.type
_entity_poly.pdbx_seq_one_letter_code
_entity_poly.pdbx_strand_id
1 'polypeptide(L)'
;MPTIQELVGARIRELRKARGWTLEDLAEKAQKHYTYIGGLERGDRNVTLEVLQAVASALHVPIKSLFNIAPHPLETKLNATSDDILSAIQKGFRAIIDAKGKLAEYFLNRELDELEKNGSICDLVWYGRDGEPDFTFRFHGKLLRLECKNVRSPDAKRKNDWVRAELQKTRNSKDGTPTRAYRADQFEILSVCLFNRTGEWKYLHISVHGLVRREEFPDLLEIMQTVPQVEPYGHWRQSLIDAFSDYENRSQAS
;
A
#
# COMPACT_ATOMS: atom_id res chain seq x y z
N MET A 1 -6.87 -31.36 13.22
CA MET A 1 -6.06 -30.20 12.82
C MET A 1 -4.61 -30.55 13.09
N PRO A 2 -3.67 -30.20 12.19
CA PRO A 2 -2.25 -30.44 12.45
C PRO A 2 -1.79 -29.66 13.68
N THR A 3 -0.86 -30.24 14.42
CA THR A 3 -0.24 -29.60 15.58
C THR A 3 0.71 -28.49 15.16
N ILE A 4 1.08 -27.58 16.06
CA ILE A 4 2.06 -26.53 15.78
C ILE A 4 3.41 -27.11 15.40
N GLN A 5 3.79 -28.25 15.98
CA GLN A 5 5.02 -28.98 15.68
C GLN A 5 5.04 -29.49 14.24
N GLU A 6 3.93 -30.08 13.77
CA GLU A 6 3.78 -30.54 12.37
C GLU A 6 3.83 -29.38 11.39
N LEU A 7 3.19 -28.24 11.71
CA LEU A 7 3.18 -27.06 10.88
C LEU A 7 4.59 -26.43 10.75
N VAL A 8 5.27 -26.22 11.87
CA VAL A 8 6.65 -25.69 11.89
C VAL A 8 7.63 -26.66 11.20
N GLY A 9 7.46 -27.97 11.46
CA GLY A 9 8.27 -28.99 10.81
C GLY A 9 8.11 -29.01 9.30
N ALA A 10 6.87 -28.93 8.81
CA ALA A 10 6.56 -28.81 7.40
C ALA A 10 7.21 -27.56 6.75
N ARG A 11 7.18 -26.41 7.45
CA ARG A 11 7.80 -25.18 7.00
C ARG A 11 9.31 -25.28 6.92
N ILE A 12 9.97 -25.89 7.91
CA ILE A 12 11.42 -26.15 7.87
C ILE A 12 11.77 -27.02 6.67
N ARG A 13 11.02 -28.08 6.40
CA ARG A 13 11.20 -28.96 5.25
C ARG A 13 11.06 -28.21 3.92
N GLU A 14 10.08 -27.33 3.82
CA GLU A 14 9.86 -26.49 2.64
C GLU A 14 11.06 -25.57 2.39
N LEU A 15 11.50 -24.84 3.43
CA LEU A 15 12.66 -23.93 3.36
C LEU A 15 13.97 -24.66 3.00
N ARG A 16 14.15 -25.87 3.51
CA ARG A 16 15.28 -26.74 3.16
C ARG A 16 15.24 -27.17 1.69
N LYS A 17 14.08 -27.68 1.25
CA LYS A 17 13.88 -28.12 -0.15
C LYS A 17 14.02 -26.98 -1.15
N ALA A 18 13.56 -25.79 -0.83
CA ALA A 18 13.73 -24.60 -1.67
C ALA A 18 15.20 -24.25 -1.94
N ARG A 19 16.14 -24.74 -1.07
CA ARG A 19 17.58 -24.60 -1.24
C ARG A 19 18.23 -25.79 -1.94
N GLY A 20 17.45 -26.80 -2.31
CA GLY A 20 17.95 -28.05 -2.88
C GLY A 20 18.71 -28.93 -1.87
N TRP A 21 18.57 -28.70 -0.55
CA TRP A 21 19.34 -29.38 0.47
C TRP A 21 18.73 -30.72 0.87
N THR A 22 19.61 -31.68 1.19
CA THR A 22 19.25 -32.94 1.86
C THR A 22 19.00 -32.72 3.36
N LEU A 23 18.52 -33.74 4.06
CA LEU A 23 18.40 -33.70 5.53
C LEU A 23 19.77 -33.55 6.19
N GLU A 24 20.76 -34.22 5.62
CA GLU A 24 22.16 -34.20 6.06
C GLU A 24 22.78 -32.81 5.94
N ASP A 25 22.51 -32.10 4.83
CA ASP A 25 22.99 -30.72 4.61
C ASP A 25 22.48 -29.77 5.67
N LEU A 26 21.18 -29.84 5.98
CA LEU A 26 20.60 -29.00 7.04
C LEU A 26 21.09 -29.40 8.42
N ALA A 27 21.25 -30.69 8.67
CA ALA A 27 21.73 -31.24 9.94
C ALA A 27 23.14 -30.77 10.25
N GLU A 28 24.06 -30.85 9.26
CA GLU A 28 25.43 -30.37 9.36
C GLU A 28 25.47 -28.88 9.70
N LYS A 29 24.74 -28.05 8.91
CA LYS A 29 24.68 -26.59 9.10
C LYS A 29 24.06 -26.18 10.44
N ALA A 30 23.07 -26.92 10.91
CA ALA A 30 22.42 -26.68 12.19
C ALA A 30 23.16 -27.34 13.38
N GLN A 31 24.25 -28.04 13.13
CA GLN A 31 25.01 -28.83 14.13
C GLN A 31 24.11 -29.80 14.90
N LYS A 32 23.26 -30.53 14.18
CA LYS A 32 22.35 -31.53 14.71
C LYS A 32 22.47 -32.84 13.95
N HIS A 33 22.01 -33.93 14.55
CA HIS A 33 21.96 -35.20 13.84
C HIS A 33 20.83 -35.21 12.81
N TYR A 34 21.01 -35.84 11.65
CA TYR A 34 20.02 -35.85 10.57
C TYR A 34 18.70 -36.51 10.97
N THR A 35 18.74 -37.55 11.84
CA THR A 35 17.52 -38.18 12.37
C THR A 35 16.71 -37.22 13.25
N TYR A 36 17.40 -36.30 13.96
CA TYR A 36 16.74 -35.27 14.75
C TYR A 36 16.04 -34.26 13.83
N ILE A 37 16.72 -33.78 12.80
CA ILE A 37 16.11 -32.88 11.79
C ILE A 37 14.95 -33.57 11.08
N GLY A 38 15.07 -34.85 10.72
CA GLY A 38 13.96 -35.60 10.14
C GLY A 38 12.74 -35.72 11.06
N GLY A 39 12.97 -35.96 12.36
CA GLY A 39 11.88 -35.95 13.35
C GLY A 39 11.28 -34.58 13.60
N LEU A 40 12.11 -33.53 13.53
CA LEU A 40 11.66 -32.14 13.58
C LEU A 40 10.74 -31.81 12.40
N GLU A 41 11.15 -32.16 11.18
CA GLU A 41 10.35 -31.90 9.95
C GLU A 41 9.01 -32.65 9.91
N ARG A 42 8.90 -33.79 10.62
CA ARG A 42 7.64 -34.53 10.76
C ARG A 42 6.76 -34.05 11.89
N GLY A 43 7.27 -33.17 12.79
CA GLY A 43 6.56 -32.74 13.97
C GLY A 43 6.61 -33.74 15.15
N ASP A 44 7.44 -34.81 15.05
CA ASP A 44 7.57 -35.87 16.07
C ASP A 44 8.34 -35.39 17.30
N ARG A 45 8.86 -34.16 17.31
CA ARG A 45 9.73 -33.67 18.38
C ARG A 45 9.18 -32.39 19.00
N ASN A 46 9.21 -32.34 20.30
CA ASN A 46 9.06 -31.06 21.00
C ASN A 46 10.41 -30.34 20.98
N VAL A 47 10.47 -29.18 20.36
CA VAL A 47 11.72 -28.43 20.08
C VAL A 47 11.84 -27.24 21.00
N THR A 48 13.06 -26.99 21.48
CA THR A 48 13.37 -25.77 22.22
C THR A 48 13.59 -24.59 21.27
N LEU A 49 13.51 -23.36 21.79
CA LEU A 49 13.75 -22.15 21.01
C LEU A 49 15.20 -22.07 20.49
N GLU A 50 16.16 -22.62 21.25
CA GLU A 50 17.57 -22.67 20.85
C GLU A 50 17.75 -23.55 19.60
N VAL A 51 17.05 -24.68 19.51
CA VAL A 51 17.10 -25.54 18.34
C VAL A 51 16.45 -24.86 17.13
N LEU A 52 15.28 -24.21 17.34
CA LEU A 52 14.64 -23.45 16.27
C LEU A 52 15.53 -22.29 15.78
N GLN A 53 16.23 -21.61 16.68
CA GLN A 53 17.19 -20.56 16.33
C GLN A 53 18.37 -21.13 15.54
N ALA A 54 18.92 -22.28 15.92
CA ALA A 54 20.02 -22.94 15.19
C ALA A 54 19.58 -23.33 13.76
N VAL A 55 18.38 -23.90 13.62
CA VAL A 55 17.82 -24.28 12.31
C VAL A 55 17.53 -23.04 11.46
N ALA A 56 16.96 -21.98 12.03
CA ALA A 56 16.72 -20.73 11.31
C ALA A 56 18.02 -20.09 10.82
N SER A 57 19.08 -20.08 11.68
CA SER A 57 20.39 -19.58 11.32
C SER A 57 21.03 -20.41 10.21
N ALA A 58 20.95 -21.74 10.29
CA ALA A 58 21.42 -22.66 9.25
C ALA A 58 20.71 -22.41 7.92
N LEU A 59 19.40 -22.14 7.97
CA LEU A 59 18.59 -21.80 6.80
C LEU A 59 18.77 -20.35 6.33
N HIS A 60 19.56 -19.52 7.02
CA HIS A 60 19.71 -18.08 6.74
C HIS A 60 18.37 -17.33 6.68
N VAL A 61 17.46 -17.63 7.61
CA VAL A 61 16.18 -16.94 7.75
C VAL A 61 15.96 -16.46 9.18
N PRO A 62 15.19 -15.39 9.41
CA PRO A 62 14.76 -15.02 10.75
C PRO A 62 13.92 -16.15 11.37
N ILE A 63 14.03 -16.38 12.68
CA ILE A 63 13.28 -17.45 13.38
C ILE A 63 11.76 -17.32 13.15
N LYS A 64 11.23 -16.11 13.04
CA LYS A 64 9.80 -15.86 12.71
C LYS A 64 9.35 -16.55 11.42
N SER A 65 10.26 -16.74 10.46
CA SER A 65 9.95 -17.37 9.15
C SER A 65 9.63 -18.87 9.29
N LEU A 66 10.04 -19.52 10.38
CA LEU A 66 9.69 -20.91 10.66
C LEU A 66 8.22 -21.07 11.08
N PHE A 67 7.57 -19.98 11.53
CA PHE A 67 6.17 -19.94 11.94
C PHE A 67 5.24 -19.38 10.82
N ASN A 68 5.80 -18.98 9.70
CA ASN A 68 5.05 -18.62 8.49
C ASN A 68 4.55 -19.90 7.79
N ILE A 69 3.41 -20.39 8.24
CA ILE A 69 2.89 -21.72 7.90
C ILE A 69 2.20 -21.73 6.53
N ALA A 70 1.77 -20.56 6.04
CA ALA A 70 1.29 -20.39 4.68
C ALA A 70 2.11 -19.28 4.00
N PRO A 71 2.67 -19.51 2.81
CA PRO A 71 3.34 -18.44 2.07
C PRO A 71 2.32 -17.34 1.76
N HIS A 72 2.76 -16.09 1.88
CA HIS A 72 1.95 -14.97 1.46
C HIS A 72 1.61 -15.11 -0.05
N PRO A 73 0.39 -14.75 -0.51
CA PRO A 73 0.03 -14.87 -1.93
C PRO A 73 1.05 -14.25 -2.90
N LEU A 74 1.73 -13.16 -2.50
CA LEU A 74 2.81 -12.56 -3.30
C LEU A 74 4.05 -13.44 -3.37
N GLU A 75 4.41 -14.16 -2.31
CA GLU A 75 5.55 -15.09 -2.33
C GLU A 75 5.34 -16.18 -3.36
N THR A 76 4.14 -16.76 -3.39
CA THR A 76 3.77 -17.77 -4.40
C THR A 76 3.76 -17.18 -5.82
N LYS A 77 3.16 -15.98 -5.98
CA LYS A 77 3.04 -15.32 -7.30
C LYS A 77 4.40 -14.92 -7.88
N LEU A 78 5.33 -14.48 -7.04
CA LEU A 78 6.64 -13.98 -7.45
C LEU A 78 7.75 -15.04 -7.32
N ASN A 79 7.44 -16.22 -6.78
CA ASN A 79 8.40 -17.28 -6.46
C ASN A 79 9.61 -16.73 -5.68
N ALA A 80 9.34 -15.90 -4.66
CA ALA A 80 10.34 -15.22 -3.84
C ALA A 80 9.83 -15.09 -2.41
N THR A 81 10.73 -15.07 -1.42
CA THR A 81 10.35 -14.88 -0.02
C THR A 81 9.91 -13.43 0.24
N SER A 82 9.13 -13.19 1.30
CA SER A 82 8.80 -11.82 1.73
C SER A 82 10.06 -10.96 1.95
N ASP A 83 11.14 -11.54 2.49
CA ASP A 83 12.40 -10.83 2.71
C ASP A 83 13.11 -10.47 1.39
N ASP A 84 13.06 -11.35 0.36
CA ASP A 84 13.58 -11.04 -0.99
C ASP A 84 12.78 -9.91 -1.65
N ILE A 85 11.45 -9.97 -1.55
CA ILE A 85 10.56 -8.96 -2.10
C ILE A 85 10.83 -7.60 -1.45
N LEU A 86 10.90 -7.54 -0.11
CA LEU A 86 11.19 -6.32 0.63
C LEU A 86 12.58 -5.77 0.32
N SER A 87 13.60 -6.66 0.21
CA SER A 87 14.97 -6.29 -0.15
C SER A 87 15.05 -5.70 -1.56
N ALA A 88 14.32 -6.28 -2.51
CA ALA A 88 14.24 -5.77 -3.88
C ALA A 88 13.57 -4.40 -3.93
N ILE A 89 12.46 -4.21 -3.21
CA ILE A 89 11.77 -2.92 -3.09
C ILE A 89 12.71 -1.87 -2.49
N GLN A 90 13.43 -2.23 -1.40
CA GLN A 90 14.36 -1.31 -0.72
C GLN A 90 15.48 -0.82 -1.62
N LYS A 91 16.02 -1.67 -2.50
CA LYS A 91 17.07 -1.31 -3.46
C LYS A 91 16.58 -0.52 -4.67
N GLY A 92 15.30 -0.64 -4.99
CA GLY A 92 14.69 0.00 -6.16
C GLY A 92 14.10 1.37 -5.83
N PHE A 93 14.77 2.48 -6.21
CA PHE A 93 14.23 3.83 -5.97
C PHE A 93 12.79 4.00 -6.48
N ARG A 94 12.52 3.53 -7.70
CA ARG A 94 11.18 3.59 -8.30
C ARG A 94 10.18 2.70 -7.55
N ALA A 95 10.60 1.50 -7.16
CA ALA A 95 9.78 0.55 -6.42
C ALA A 95 9.33 1.11 -5.06
N ILE A 96 10.19 1.87 -4.37
CA ILE A 96 9.82 2.55 -3.12
C ILE A 96 8.75 3.63 -3.37
N ILE A 97 8.86 4.39 -4.46
CA ILE A 97 7.86 5.42 -4.81
C ILE A 97 6.51 4.76 -5.08
N ASP A 98 6.51 3.70 -5.90
CA ASP A 98 5.29 2.97 -6.26
C ASP A 98 4.67 2.27 -5.03
N ALA A 99 5.51 1.67 -4.16
CA ALA A 99 5.07 1.10 -2.89
C ALA A 99 4.43 2.15 -1.96
N LYS A 100 5.02 3.35 -1.84
CA LYS A 100 4.42 4.45 -1.05
C LYS A 100 3.08 4.91 -1.64
N GLY A 101 2.94 4.91 -2.97
CA GLY A 101 1.66 5.17 -3.63
C GLY A 101 0.60 4.17 -3.21
N LYS A 102 0.91 2.88 -3.33
CA LYS A 102 -0.02 1.79 -2.97
C LYS A 102 -0.29 1.70 -1.46
N LEU A 103 0.65 2.03 -0.61
CA LEU A 103 0.42 2.12 0.84
C LEU A 103 -0.51 3.29 1.19
N ALA A 104 -0.40 4.43 0.51
CA ALA A 104 -1.34 5.54 0.70
C ALA A 104 -2.77 5.12 0.33
N GLU A 105 -2.98 4.47 -0.82
CA GLU A 105 -4.28 3.92 -1.18
C GLU A 105 -4.78 2.87 -0.15
N TYR A 106 -3.90 1.96 0.29
CA TYR A 106 -4.24 0.91 1.25
C TYR A 106 -4.73 1.46 2.61
N PHE A 107 -4.03 2.46 3.15
CA PHE A 107 -4.42 3.08 4.41
C PHE A 107 -5.69 3.93 4.25
N LEU A 108 -5.87 4.61 3.12
CA LEU A 108 -7.11 5.32 2.80
C LEU A 108 -8.28 4.36 2.66
N ASN A 109 -8.08 3.19 2.04
CA ASN A 109 -9.11 2.15 1.95
C ASN A 109 -9.63 1.74 3.34
N ARG A 110 -8.75 1.65 4.33
CA ARG A 110 -9.17 1.31 5.70
C ARG A 110 -10.10 2.37 6.31
N GLU A 111 -9.88 3.64 6.01
CA GLU A 111 -10.78 4.72 6.44
C GLU A 111 -12.13 4.64 5.71
N LEU A 112 -12.12 4.36 4.40
CA LEU A 112 -13.32 4.16 3.60
C LEU A 112 -14.09 2.91 4.03
N ASP A 113 -13.41 1.79 4.33
CA ASP A 113 -14.03 0.58 4.87
C ASP A 113 -14.79 0.84 6.18
N GLU A 114 -14.25 1.67 7.07
CA GLU A 114 -14.95 2.05 8.30
C GLU A 114 -16.19 2.91 8.03
N LEU A 115 -16.14 3.79 7.02
CA LEU A 115 -17.30 4.55 6.58
C LEU A 115 -18.38 3.66 5.93
N GLU A 116 -17.98 2.62 5.22
CA GLU A 116 -18.91 1.64 4.67
C GLU A 116 -19.54 0.78 5.76
N LYS A 117 -18.77 0.28 6.72
CA LYS A 117 -19.25 -0.51 7.86
C LYS A 117 -20.26 0.25 8.73
N ASN A 118 -20.07 1.54 8.92
CA ASN A 118 -20.98 2.38 9.71
C ASN A 118 -22.17 2.93 8.89
N GLY A 119 -22.26 2.59 7.59
CA GLY A 119 -23.35 2.98 6.70
C GLY A 119 -23.28 4.40 6.17
N SER A 120 -22.17 5.13 6.38
CA SER A 120 -22.00 6.49 5.83
C SER A 120 -21.83 6.48 4.31
N ILE A 121 -21.24 5.42 3.76
CA ILE A 121 -21.11 5.16 2.32
C ILE A 121 -21.53 3.72 2.02
N CYS A 122 -21.73 3.38 0.75
CA CYS A 122 -21.94 2.01 0.29
C CYS A 122 -21.32 1.79 -1.09
N ASP A 123 -21.28 0.51 -1.54
CA ASP A 123 -20.76 0.09 -2.84
C ASP A 123 -19.28 0.53 -3.04
N LEU A 124 -18.46 0.43 -1.98
CA LEU A 124 -17.05 0.77 -2.05
C LEU A 124 -16.30 -0.19 -2.97
N VAL A 125 -15.59 0.37 -3.93
CA VAL A 125 -14.68 -0.37 -4.82
C VAL A 125 -13.32 0.31 -4.86
N TRP A 126 -12.26 -0.45 -4.57
CA TRP A 126 -10.88 -0.04 -4.76
C TRP A 126 -10.35 -0.61 -6.08
N TYR A 127 -9.97 0.26 -7.00
CA TYR A 127 -9.43 -0.12 -8.30
C TYR A 127 -7.89 -0.19 -8.25
N GLY A 128 -7.32 -1.19 -8.93
CA GLY A 128 -5.88 -1.35 -9.07
C GLY A 128 -5.42 -1.23 -10.53
N ARG A 129 -6.13 -0.49 -11.37
CA ARG A 129 -5.92 -0.44 -12.83
C ARG A 129 -5.70 0.98 -13.33
N ASP A 130 -4.80 1.14 -14.29
CA ASP A 130 -4.60 2.41 -14.98
C ASP A 130 -5.87 2.84 -15.74
N GLY A 131 -6.25 4.10 -15.57
CA GLY A 131 -7.37 4.71 -16.28
C GLY A 131 -8.71 4.64 -15.56
N GLU A 132 -8.77 3.96 -14.45
CA GLU A 132 -9.88 4.02 -13.49
C GLU A 132 -9.52 4.97 -12.33
N PRO A 133 -10.49 5.53 -11.60
CA PRO A 133 -10.22 6.25 -10.35
C PRO A 133 -9.66 5.25 -9.32
N ASP A 134 -8.96 5.74 -8.30
CA ASP A 134 -8.45 4.85 -7.26
C ASP A 134 -9.59 4.19 -6.48
N PHE A 135 -10.68 4.94 -6.19
CA PHE A 135 -11.88 4.42 -5.50
C PHE A 135 -13.17 4.95 -6.13
N THR A 136 -14.23 4.14 -6.00
CA THR A 136 -15.63 4.58 -6.17
C THR A 136 -16.48 4.09 -5.00
N PHE A 137 -17.49 4.85 -4.65
CA PHE A 137 -18.47 4.51 -3.62
C PHE A 137 -19.71 5.38 -3.81
N ARG A 138 -20.80 5.07 -3.07
CA ARG A 138 -21.97 5.93 -3.03
C ARG A 138 -22.07 6.64 -1.69
N PHE A 139 -22.32 7.95 -1.78
CA PHE A 139 -22.66 8.82 -0.64
C PHE A 139 -24.02 9.47 -0.92
N HIS A 140 -24.99 9.30 -0.02
CA HIS A 140 -26.38 9.71 -0.20
C HIS A 140 -26.98 9.24 -1.55
N GLY A 141 -26.65 8.02 -1.99
CA GLY A 141 -27.10 7.45 -3.25
C GLY A 141 -26.36 7.93 -4.51
N LYS A 142 -25.54 8.99 -4.42
CA LYS A 142 -24.72 9.52 -5.51
C LYS A 142 -23.39 8.79 -5.61
N LEU A 143 -23.03 8.37 -6.83
CA LEU A 143 -21.71 7.78 -7.10
C LEU A 143 -20.65 8.87 -7.03
N LEU A 144 -19.63 8.67 -6.22
CA LEU A 144 -18.42 9.50 -6.12
C LEU A 144 -17.18 8.70 -6.54
N ARG A 145 -16.29 9.36 -7.26
CA ARG A 145 -14.97 8.87 -7.62
C ARG A 145 -13.94 9.62 -6.80
N LEU A 146 -13.00 8.89 -6.22
CA LEU A 146 -11.96 9.46 -5.38
C LEU A 146 -10.59 9.11 -5.95
N GLU A 147 -9.71 10.11 -6.03
CA GLU A 147 -8.32 9.97 -6.43
C GLU A 147 -7.42 10.18 -5.20
N CYS A 148 -6.40 9.32 -5.03
CA CYS A 148 -5.42 9.37 -3.95
C CYS A 148 -4.06 9.81 -4.50
N LYS A 149 -3.43 10.79 -3.86
CA LYS A 149 -2.07 11.23 -4.22
C LYS A 149 -1.23 11.47 -2.97
N ASN A 150 0.06 11.27 -3.09
CA ASN A 150 1.01 11.67 -2.05
C ASN A 150 1.46 13.12 -2.27
N VAL A 151 1.70 13.85 -1.17
CA VAL A 151 2.49 15.08 -1.26
C VAL A 151 3.90 14.77 -1.75
N ARG A 152 4.50 15.72 -2.45
CA ARG A 152 5.91 15.62 -2.85
C ARG A 152 6.82 15.58 -1.61
N SER A 153 7.91 14.83 -1.74
CA SER A 153 8.98 14.84 -0.72
C SER A 153 9.60 16.24 -0.61
N PRO A 154 10.12 16.61 0.57
CA PRO A 154 10.86 17.86 0.75
C PRO A 154 12.00 17.99 -0.26
N ASP A 155 12.20 19.18 -0.79
CA ASP A 155 13.35 19.51 -1.67
C ASP A 155 14.29 20.44 -0.89
N ALA A 156 15.39 19.91 -0.38
CA ALA A 156 16.38 20.64 0.41
C ALA A 156 17.03 21.82 -0.35
N LYS A 157 16.90 21.88 -1.68
CA LYS A 157 17.44 22.95 -2.51
C LYS A 157 16.50 24.15 -2.66
N ARG A 158 15.24 24.03 -2.20
CA ARG A 158 14.24 25.09 -2.35
C ARG A 158 14.05 25.85 -1.04
N LYS A 159 14.29 27.17 -1.04
CA LYS A 159 14.07 28.04 0.12
C LYS A 159 12.60 28.14 0.56
N ASN A 160 11.64 28.05 -0.38
CA ASN A 160 10.20 28.05 -0.13
C ASN A 160 9.64 26.69 -0.55
N ASP A 161 9.68 25.74 0.36
CA ASP A 161 9.21 24.38 0.12
C ASP A 161 7.72 24.25 0.45
N TRP A 162 6.88 24.78 -0.44
CA TRP A 162 5.43 24.59 -0.35
C TRP A 162 5.08 23.12 -0.43
N VAL A 163 4.19 22.67 0.46
CA VAL A 163 3.63 21.33 0.35
C VAL A 163 2.74 21.27 -0.88
N ARG A 164 3.03 20.36 -1.79
CA ARG A 164 2.31 20.23 -3.07
C ARG A 164 2.00 18.76 -3.36
N ALA A 165 0.84 18.53 -3.94
CA ALA A 165 0.47 17.27 -4.57
C ALA A 165 0.56 17.42 -6.08
N GLU A 166 1.10 16.40 -6.74
CA GLU A 166 1.22 16.37 -8.21
C GLU A 166 0.06 15.55 -8.79
N LEU A 167 -0.91 16.25 -9.39
CA LEU A 167 -2.05 15.66 -10.06
C LEU A 167 -1.71 15.35 -11.51
N GLN A 168 -1.03 14.24 -11.74
CA GLN A 168 -0.62 13.82 -13.06
C GLN A 168 -0.99 12.35 -13.30
N LYS A 169 -1.56 12.08 -14.48
CA LYS A 169 -1.84 10.71 -14.94
C LYS A 169 -0.56 10.00 -15.33
N THR A 170 -0.55 8.68 -15.24
CA THR A 170 0.58 7.83 -15.66
C THR A 170 0.83 7.96 -17.17
N ARG A 171 -0.22 8.14 -17.97
CA ARG A 171 -0.18 8.26 -19.44
C ARG A 171 -0.93 9.49 -19.92
N ASN A 172 -0.68 9.90 -21.16
CA ASN A 172 -1.47 10.92 -21.82
C ASN A 172 -2.94 10.49 -21.96
N SER A 173 -3.82 11.46 -22.13
CA SER A 173 -5.25 11.21 -22.32
C SER A 173 -5.50 10.31 -23.53
N LYS A 174 -6.48 9.42 -23.45
CA LYS A 174 -6.87 8.50 -24.54
C LYS A 174 -7.49 9.22 -25.74
N ASP A 175 -7.95 10.46 -25.54
CA ASP A 175 -8.56 11.32 -26.57
C ASP A 175 -7.55 11.96 -27.53
N GLY A 176 -6.25 11.60 -27.42
CA GLY A 176 -5.18 12.13 -28.25
C GLY A 176 -4.62 13.48 -27.78
N THR A 177 -5.17 14.08 -26.73
CA THR A 177 -4.64 15.31 -26.14
C THR A 177 -3.30 15.01 -25.45
N PRO A 178 -2.18 15.65 -25.81
CA PRO A 178 -0.87 15.36 -25.24
C PRO A 178 -0.73 15.97 -23.83
N THR A 179 -1.65 15.64 -22.95
CA THR A 179 -1.64 16.12 -21.58
C THR A 179 -1.85 14.99 -20.57
N ARG A 180 -1.06 15.04 -19.51
CA ARG A 180 -1.21 14.17 -18.33
C ARG A 180 -2.05 14.84 -17.23
N ALA A 181 -2.52 16.06 -17.44
CA ALA A 181 -3.39 16.74 -16.50
C ALA A 181 -4.74 16.02 -16.38
N TYR A 182 -5.33 16.04 -15.19
CA TYR A 182 -6.69 15.57 -14.98
C TYR A 182 -7.69 16.63 -15.50
N ARG A 183 -8.80 16.14 -16.07
CA ARG A 183 -9.99 16.97 -16.27
C ARG A 183 -10.77 17.05 -14.95
N ALA A 184 -11.45 18.17 -14.75
CA ALA A 184 -12.24 18.39 -13.54
C ALA A 184 -13.47 17.46 -13.40
N ASP A 185 -13.82 16.72 -14.44
CA ASP A 185 -14.91 15.75 -14.49
C ASP A 185 -14.46 14.28 -14.30
N GLN A 186 -13.18 14.02 -13.99
CA GLN A 186 -12.65 12.66 -13.88
C GLN A 186 -12.78 12.06 -12.47
N PHE A 187 -12.90 12.89 -11.44
CA PHE A 187 -13.16 12.48 -10.06
C PHE A 187 -13.85 13.61 -9.29
N GLU A 188 -14.48 13.30 -8.19
CA GLU A 188 -15.20 14.25 -7.32
C GLU A 188 -14.36 14.68 -6.14
N ILE A 189 -13.54 13.77 -5.60
CA ILE A 189 -12.77 13.98 -4.37
C ILE A 189 -11.30 13.66 -4.62
N LEU A 190 -10.42 14.54 -4.16
CA LEU A 190 -9.00 14.27 -4.04
C LEU A 190 -8.63 14.07 -2.58
N SER A 191 -7.99 12.94 -2.28
CA SER A 191 -7.37 12.65 -0.98
C SER A 191 -5.85 12.72 -1.11
N VAL A 192 -5.21 13.56 -0.30
CA VAL A 192 -3.76 13.75 -0.36
C VAL A 192 -3.11 13.24 0.91
N CYS A 193 -2.28 12.21 0.77
CA CYS A 193 -1.50 11.61 1.85
C CYS A 193 -0.29 12.49 2.20
N LEU A 194 -0.13 12.80 3.48
CA LEU A 194 0.93 13.68 4.00
C LEU A 194 2.21 12.93 4.38
N PHE A 195 2.28 11.60 4.22
CA PHE A 195 3.38 10.75 4.68
C PHE A 195 4.77 11.26 4.29
N ASN A 196 4.96 11.73 3.07
CA ASN A 196 6.26 12.21 2.60
C ASN A 196 6.77 13.47 3.33
N ARG A 197 5.92 14.13 4.13
CA ARG A 197 6.26 15.34 4.92
C ARG A 197 6.26 15.08 6.42
N THR A 198 5.33 14.24 6.88
CA THR A 198 5.08 14.03 8.31
C THR A 198 5.63 12.71 8.84
N GLY A 199 5.86 11.73 7.96
CA GLY A 199 6.14 10.34 8.35
C GLY A 199 4.89 9.58 8.81
N GLU A 200 3.70 10.19 8.76
CA GLU A 200 2.44 9.60 9.21
C GLU A 200 1.46 9.45 8.05
N TRP A 201 0.70 8.35 8.04
CA TRP A 201 -0.35 8.07 7.06
C TRP A 201 -1.61 8.88 7.42
N LYS A 202 -1.53 10.20 7.23
CA LYS A 202 -2.63 11.15 7.43
C LYS A 202 -3.02 11.76 6.10
N TYR A 203 -4.27 12.16 5.98
CA TYR A 203 -4.82 12.70 4.74
C TYR A 203 -5.45 14.07 4.95
N LEU A 204 -5.44 14.84 3.89
CA LEU A 204 -6.32 15.97 3.68
C LEU A 204 -7.15 15.71 2.42
N HIS A 205 -8.41 16.09 2.48
CA HIS A 205 -9.39 15.83 1.44
C HIS A 205 -9.91 17.15 0.88
N ILE A 206 -10.20 17.16 -0.40
CA ILE A 206 -10.78 18.33 -1.07
C ILE A 206 -11.72 17.88 -2.19
N SER A 207 -12.85 18.56 -2.29
CA SER A 207 -13.75 18.44 -3.43
C SER A 207 -13.08 19.02 -4.69
N VAL A 208 -13.33 18.44 -5.85
CA VAL A 208 -12.78 18.93 -7.14
C VAL A 208 -13.11 20.40 -7.39
N HIS A 209 -14.20 20.92 -6.83
CA HIS A 209 -14.58 22.32 -6.93
C HIS A 209 -13.64 23.29 -6.20
N GLY A 210 -12.84 22.78 -5.25
CA GLY A 210 -11.83 23.57 -4.53
C GLY A 210 -10.44 23.51 -5.13
N LEU A 211 -10.22 22.71 -6.18
CA LEU A 211 -8.93 22.56 -6.84
C LEU A 211 -8.66 23.71 -7.84
N VAL A 212 -7.39 24.09 -7.94
CA VAL A 212 -6.96 25.10 -8.90
C VAL A 212 -7.05 24.54 -10.31
N ARG A 213 -7.67 25.30 -11.21
CA ARG A 213 -7.80 25.00 -12.64
C ARG A 213 -6.80 25.80 -13.43
N ARG A 214 -6.46 25.33 -14.64
CA ARG A 214 -5.62 26.07 -15.57
C ARG A 214 -6.37 27.27 -16.12
N GLU A 215 -5.70 28.41 -16.17
CA GLU A 215 -6.31 29.66 -16.71
C GLU A 215 -6.70 29.51 -18.18
N GLU A 216 -5.79 28.94 -19.01
CA GLU A 216 -6.03 28.77 -20.45
C GLU A 216 -7.00 27.62 -20.79
N PHE A 217 -7.17 26.66 -19.88
CA PHE A 217 -7.98 25.46 -20.08
C PHE A 217 -8.77 25.14 -18.80
N PRO A 218 -9.90 25.84 -18.53
CA PRO A 218 -10.65 25.70 -17.27
C PRO A 218 -11.21 24.29 -16.99
N ASP A 219 -11.30 23.45 -18.01
CA ASP A 219 -11.66 22.03 -17.86
C ASP A 219 -10.53 21.17 -17.29
N LEU A 220 -9.30 21.68 -17.31
CA LEU A 220 -8.12 20.97 -16.81
C LEU A 220 -7.72 21.50 -15.43
N LEU A 221 -7.34 20.58 -14.55
CA LEU A 221 -6.77 20.92 -13.26
C LEU A 221 -5.30 21.31 -13.41
N GLU A 222 -4.83 22.24 -12.59
CA GLU A 222 -3.41 22.49 -12.43
C GLU A 222 -2.72 21.22 -11.91
N ILE A 223 -1.56 20.90 -12.52
CA ILE A 223 -0.79 19.70 -12.12
C ILE A 223 -0.30 19.82 -10.69
N MET A 224 0.08 21.02 -10.25
CA MET A 224 0.61 21.28 -8.93
C MET A 224 -0.44 21.94 -8.04
N GLN A 225 -1.03 21.16 -7.14
CA GLN A 225 -1.96 21.66 -6.13
C GLN A 225 -1.23 21.96 -4.83
N THR A 226 -1.44 23.15 -4.25
CA THR A 226 -0.91 23.51 -2.94
C THR A 226 -1.74 22.84 -1.85
N VAL A 227 -1.07 22.21 -0.89
CA VAL A 227 -1.69 21.44 0.21
C VAL A 227 -1.32 22.10 1.54
N PRO A 228 -2.24 22.23 2.52
CA PRO A 228 -1.91 22.68 3.88
C PRO A 228 -0.83 21.80 4.53
N GLN A 229 0.04 22.38 5.35
CA GLN A 229 1.11 21.63 6.02
C GLN A 229 0.63 20.89 7.28
N VAL A 230 -0.24 21.54 8.07
CA VAL A 230 -0.65 21.06 9.39
C VAL A 230 -2.14 21.15 9.56
N GLU A 231 -2.70 22.36 9.52
CA GLU A 231 -4.14 22.60 9.68
C GLU A 231 -4.79 22.83 8.32
N PRO A 232 -5.99 22.25 8.07
CA PRO A 232 -6.71 22.49 6.84
C PRO A 232 -7.15 23.96 6.75
N TYR A 233 -7.00 24.55 5.57
CA TYR A 233 -7.52 25.89 5.26
C TYR A 233 -8.24 25.90 3.91
N GLY A 234 -9.07 26.91 3.70
CA GLY A 234 -9.84 27.06 2.46
C GLY A 234 -10.84 25.91 2.30
N HIS A 235 -10.66 25.14 1.22
CA HIS A 235 -11.54 24.03 0.87
C HIS A 235 -11.01 22.66 1.28
N TRP A 236 -9.84 22.60 1.95
CA TRP A 236 -9.29 21.37 2.47
C TRP A 236 -10.00 20.93 3.75
N ARG A 237 -10.17 19.64 3.94
CA ARG A 237 -10.83 19.00 5.08
C ARG A 237 -9.98 17.87 5.63
N GLN A 238 -10.08 17.61 6.94
CA GLN A 238 -9.51 16.41 7.57
C GLN A 238 -10.48 15.23 7.47
N SER A 239 -11.77 15.50 7.45
CA SER A 239 -12.82 14.49 7.36
C SER A 239 -13.20 14.24 5.89
N LEU A 240 -13.26 12.96 5.50
CA LEU A 240 -13.79 12.52 4.21
C LEU A 240 -15.24 12.97 4.04
N ILE A 241 -16.07 12.81 5.08
CA ILE A 241 -17.49 13.17 5.05
C ILE A 241 -17.69 14.67 4.78
N ASP A 242 -16.85 15.53 5.37
CA ASP A 242 -16.92 16.97 5.13
C ASP A 242 -16.57 17.30 3.66
N ALA A 243 -15.59 16.62 3.10
CA ALA A 243 -15.23 16.80 1.69
C ALA A 243 -16.33 16.30 0.74
N PHE A 244 -17.03 15.21 1.08
CA PHE A 244 -18.18 14.71 0.32
C PHE A 244 -19.35 15.70 0.38
N SER A 245 -19.64 16.22 1.57
CA SER A 245 -20.68 17.22 1.77
C SER A 245 -20.38 18.54 1.03
N ASP A 246 -19.12 18.98 1.03
CA ASP A 246 -18.69 20.15 0.25
C ASP A 246 -18.92 19.95 -1.26
N TYR A 247 -18.67 18.74 -1.77
CA TYR A 247 -18.93 18.42 -3.17
C TYR A 247 -20.44 18.49 -3.49
N GLU A 248 -21.29 17.87 -2.66
CA GLU A 248 -22.73 17.87 -2.88
C GLU A 248 -23.34 19.27 -2.85
N ASN A 249 -22.97 20.07 -1.84
CA ASN A 249 -23.49 21.43 -1.67
C ASN A 249 -23.17 22.32 -2.86
N ARG A 250 -21.97 22.21 -3.45
CA ARG A 250 -21.57 23.00 -4.61
C ARG A 250 -22.15 22.50 -5.91
N SER A 251 -22.36 21.19 -6.03
CA SER A 251 -23.02 20.59 -7.21
C SER A 251 -24.50 20.96 -7.32
N GLN A 252 -25.15 21.37 -6.21
CA GLN A 252 -26.53 21.84 -6.19
C GLN A 252 -26.65 23.35 -6.48
N ALA A 253 -25.56 24.10 -6.33
CA ALA A 253 -25.52 25.56 -6.54
C ALA A 253 -25.07 25.95 -7.97
N SER A 254 -24.70 24.98 -8.80
CA SER A 254 -24.26 25.14 -10.20
C SER A 254 -25.31 24.65 -11.17
#